data_d7e0c535d9934d0644d276151162a7f6
#
_entry.id   d7e0c535d9934d0644d276151162a7f6
#
_cell.length_a   1.000
_cell.length_b   1.000
_cell.length_c   1.000
_cell.angle_alpha   90.00
_cell.angle_beta   90.00
_cell.angle_gamma   90.00
#
_symmetry.space_group_name_H-M   'P 1'
#
loop_
_entity.id
_entity.type
_entity.pdbx_description
1 polymer ?
#
loop_
_entity_poly.entity_id
_entity_poly.type
_entity_poly.pdbx_seq_one_letter_code
_entity_poly.pdbx_strand_id
1 'polypeptide(L)'
;MGLLVSNGGNMGKYSKKGLYSAYDKNHKERDALDYYSTPTEEVLNILETMQLDIDGIILEPCCGGGHMVKGIQQYTNAPIIASDIKDRGFRDDNITLAYGQDYLSDDYPFFIADYVIMNPPFKLIEPFVIRSLEIAQKGVLMFGRLQFLEGQNRYKNILKDNPPSDVWVYIDRVACFKNGNTSIKPDSVQAYAWYYWDKTTSTKETKLHWLWSKKHQ
;
A
#
# COMPACT_ATOMS: atom_id res chain seq x y z
N MET A 1 -3.79 -3.81 -36.40
CA MET A 1 -4.22 -2.42 -36.65
C MET A 1 -4.35 -1.77 -35.29
N GLY A 2 -3.31 -1.05 -34.89
CA GLY A 2 -3.14 -0.56 -33.52
C GLY A 2 -3.93 0.72 -33.28
N LEU A 3 -4.47 0.87 -32.09
CA LEU A 3 -4.93 2.15 -31.59
C LEU A 3 -4.02 2.56 -30.42
N LEU A 4 -3.08 3.45 -30.74
CA LEU A 4 -2.37 4.27 -29.78
C LEU A 4 -3.32 5.38 -29.31
N VAL A 5 -3.68 5.39 -28.05
CA VAL A 5 -4.28 6.55 -27.41
C VAL A 5 -3.22 7.22 -26.54
N SER A 6 -2.67 8.31 -27.06
CA SER A 6 -1.77 9.21 -26.34
C SER A 6 -2.59 10.14 -25.46
N ASN A 7 -2.54 10.00 -24.14
CA ASN A 7 -2.92 11.07 -23.23
C ASN A 7 -1.66 11.67 -22.62
N GLY A 8 -1.20 12.78 -23.22
CA GLY A 8 -0.11 13.59 -22.75
C GLY A 8 -0.52 14.48 -21.57
N GLY A 9 -0.42 13.97 -20.37
CA GLY A 9 -0.35 14.77 -19.15
C GLY A 9 1.12 15.05 -18.84
N ASN A 10 1.45 16.32 -18.67
CA ASN A 10 2.77 16.86 -18.44
C ASN A 10 3.37 16.33 -17.11
N MET A 11 4.01 15.17 -17.15
CA MET A 11 4.74 14.61 -16.00
C MET A 11 6.08 15.31 -15.90
N GLY A 12 6.26 16.06 -14.81
CA GLY A 12 7.50 16.73 -14.45
C GLY A 12 8.70 15.78 -14.53
N LYS A 13 9.82 16.31 -15.01
CA LYS A 13 11.11 15.70 -15.27
C LYS A 13 11.69 14.89 -14.10
N TYR A 14 11.16 13.71 -13.83
CA TYR A 14 11.88 12.69 -13.07
C TYR A 14 12.13 11.51 -14.01
N SER A 15 13.40 11.34 -14.39
CA SER A 15 13.81 10.15 -15.13
C SER A 15 13.48 8.93 -14.28
N LYS A 16 12.56 8.07 -14.78
CA LYS A 16 12.15 6.82 -14.12
C LYS A 16 13.33 5.97 -13.63
N LYS A 17 14.44 5.95 -14.36
CA LYS A 17 15.69 5.27 -13.98
C LYS A 17 16.39 5.80 -12.71
N GLY A 18 16.25 7.06 -12.35
CA GLY A 18 16.97 7.66 -11.22
C GLY A 18 16.33 7.38 -9.87
N LEU A 19 15.00 7.30 -9.81
CA LEU A 19 14.27 7.15 -8.55
C LEU A 19 14.37 5.69 -8.02
N TYR A 20 14.27 4.72 -8.90
CA TYR A 20 14.31 3.29 -8.54
C TYR A 20 15.75 2.78 -8.43
N SER A 21 16.70 3.23 -9.27
CA SER A 21 18.08 2.78 -9.24
C SER A 21 18.86 3.18 -7.98
N ALA A 22 18.46 4.27 -7.32
CA ALA A 22 19.08 4.67 -6.04
C ALA A 22 18.70 3.72 -4.90
N TYR A 23 17.57 3.01 -5.02
CA TYR A 23 17.09 2.03 -4.05
C TYR A 23 17.65 0.62 -4.30
N ASP A 24 18.07 0.28 -5.51
CA ASP A 24 18.43 -1.07 -5.96
C ASP A 24 19.70 -1.65 -5.30
N LYS A 25 20.64 -0.83 -4.87
CA LYS A 25 21.97 -1.32 -4.42
C LYS A 25 22.05 -1.94 -3.02
N ASN A 26 20.97 -1.85 -2.19
CA ASN A 26 21.04 -2.27 -0.78
C ASN A 26 19.83 -3.08 -0.29
N HIS A 27 18.97 -3.61 -1.17
CA HIS A 27 17.69 -4.20 -0.76
C HIS A 27 17.79 -5.58 -0.11
N LYS A 28 18.71 -6.43 -0.56
CA LYS A 28 18.74 -7.86 -0.15
C LYS A 28 18.99 -8.11 1.34
N GLU A 29 19.69 -7.21 2.05
CA GLU A 29 20.00 -7.39 3.48
C GLU A 29 19.05 -6.64 4.43
N ARG A 30 18.30 -5.63 3.94
CA ARG A 30 17.44 -4.77 4.78
C ARG A 30 16.06 -5.32 5.03
N ASP A 31 15.63 -6.28 4.25
CA ASP A 31 14.25 -6.77 4.18
C ASP A 31 13.79 -7.57 5.41
N ALA A 32 14.71 -8.25 6.08
CA ALA A 32 14.38 -9.09 7.24
C ALA A 32 13.94 -8.29 8.49
N LEU A 33 14.17 -6.98 8.54
CA LEU A 33 14.00 -6.17 9.75
C LEU A 33 12.80 -5.21 9.71
N ASP A 34 12.10 -5.06 8.57
CA ASP A 34 11.07 -4.02 8.40
C ASP A 34 9.68 -4.58 8.09
N TYR A 35 9.46 -5.89 8.24
CA TYR A 35 8.16 -6.52 8.09
C TYR A 35 7.32 -6.41 9.36
N TYR A 36 6.21 -5.71 9.26
CA TYR A 36 5.18 -5.61 10.29
C TYR A 36 3.83 -5.96 9.69
N SER A 37 3.20 -7.03 10.19
CA SER A 37 1.88 -7.40 9.70
C SER A 37 0.82 -6.45 10.23
N THR A 38 -0.06 -5.99 9.34
CA THR A 38 -1.31 -5.32 9.71
C THR A 38 -2.29 -6.39 10.19
N PRO A 39 -2.94 -6.24 11.34
CA PRO A 39 -3.99 -7.18 11.75
C PRO A 39 -5.10 -7.27 10.69
N THR A 40 -5.53 -8.48 10.38
CA THR A 40 -6.55 -8.77 9.37
C THR A 40 -7.86 -8.01 9.65
N GLU A 41 -8.25 -7.95 10.91
CA GLU A 41 -9.43 -7.22 11.38
C GLU A 41 -9.37 -5.72 11.14
N GLU A 42 -8.18 -5.12 11.14
CA GLU A 42 -8.03 -3.69 10.86
C GLU A 42 -8.13 -3.36 9.36
N VAL A 43 -7.78 -4.32 8.51
CA VAL A 43 -8.00 -4.21 7.06
C VAL A 43 -9.49 -4.23 6.75
N LEU A 44 -10.23 -5.18 7.34
CA LEU A 44 -11.67 -5.24 7.21
C LEU A 44 -12.33 -3.97 7.77
N ASN A 45 -11.87 -3.51 8.94
CA ASN A 45 -12.39 -2.32 9.60
C ASN A 45 -12.34 -1.07 8.72
N ILE A 46 -11.20 -0.80 8.07
CA ILE A 46 -11.10 0.37 7.21
C ILE A 46 -11.97 0.23 5.96
N LEU A 47 -12.01 -0.94 5.33
CA LEU A 47 -12.81 -1.16 4.14
C LEU A 47 -14.31 -1.00 4.43
N GLU A 48 -14.80 -1.54 5.55
CA GLU A 48 -16.18 -1.35 6.03
C GLU A 48 -16.48 0.12 6.37
N THR A 49 -15.54 0.81 7.03
CA THR A 49 -15.70 2.23 7.40
C THR A 49 -15.79 3.12 6.17
N MET A 50 -14.95 2.87 5.17
CA MET A 50 -14.97 3.60 3.91
C MET A 50 -16.17 3.26 3.04
N GLN A 51 -16.78 2.09 3.23
CA GLN A 51 -17.77 1.51 2.31
C GLN A 51 -17.26 1.53 0.86
N LEU A 52 -15.98 1.19 0.69
CA LEU A 52 -15.31 1.25 -0.60
C LEU A 52 -15.91 0.21 -1.55
N ASP A 53 -16.57 0.67 -2.60
CA ASP A 53 -17.07 -0.20 -3.66
C ASP A 53 -15.89 -0.65 -4.54
N ILE A 54 -15.43 -1.89 -4.30
CA ILE A 54 -14.28 -2.46 -5.01
C ILE A 54 -14.80 -3.27 -6.19
N ASP A 55 -14.77 -2.66 -7.35
CA ASP A 55 -15.03 -3.29 -8.65
C ASP A 55 -13.73 -3.35 -9.47
N GLY A 56 -13.16 -4.53 -9.62
CA GLY A 56 -11.94 -4.73 -10.43
C GLY A 56 -10.81 -5.42 -9.68
N ILE A 57 -9.62 -5.37 -10.24
CA ILE A 57 -8.44 -6.10 -9.78
C ILE A 57 -7.75 -5.34 -8.64
N ILE A 58 -7.50 -6.05 -7.54
CA ILE A 58 -6.72 -5.54 -6.40
C ILE A 58 -5.29 -6.09 -6.51
N LEU A 59 -4.29 -5.21 -6.39
CA LEU A 59 -2.89 -5.57 -6.23
C LEU A 59 -2.43 -5.32 -4.79
N GLU A 60 -1.87 -6.35 -4.14
CA GLU A 60 -1.14 -6.25 -2.87
C GLU A 60 0.33 -6.61 -3.13
N PRO A 61 1.22 -5.60 -3.27
CA PRO A 61 2.59 -5.81 -3.79
C PRO A 61 3.62 -6.21 -2.73
N CYS A 62 3.21 -6.37 -1.46
CA CYS A 62 4.09 -6.71 -0.33
C CYS A 62 3.36 -7.56 0.71
N CYS A 63 2.76 -8.66 0.24
CA CYS A 63 1.74 -9.43 0.96
C CYS A 63 2.24 -10.13 2.25
N GLY A 64 3.53 -10.28 2.42
CA GLY A 64 4.12 -10.86 3.62
C GLY A 64 3.52 -12.21 3.99
N GLY A 65 2.92 -12.30 5.17
CA GLY A 65 2.19 -13.49 5.65
C GLY A 65 0.71 -13.53 5.26
N GLY A 66 0.25 -12.67 4.32
CA GLY A 66 -1.10 -12.68 3.77
C GLY A 66 -2.18 -12.05 4.66
N HIS A 67 -1.82 -11.32 5.70
CA HIS A 67 -2.80 -10.72 6.63
C HIS A 67 -3.68 -9.67 5.93
N MET A 68 -3.08 -8.85 5.07
CA MET A 68 -3.79 -7.85 4.26
C MET A 68 -4.76 -8.54 3.30
N VAL A 69 -4.27 -9.53 2.55
CA VAL A 69 -5.08 -10.34 1.62
C VAL A 69 -6.30 -10.93 2.30
N LYS A 70 -6.11 -11.56 3.48
CA LYS A 70 -7.21 -12.17 4.25
C LYS A 70 -8.27 -11.15 4.69
N GLY A 71 -7.86 -9.93 5.03
CA GLY A 71 -8.80 -8.86 5.37
C GLY A 71 -9.59 -8.37 4.14
N ILE A 72 -8.93 -8.26 2.99
CA ILE A 72 -9.58 -7.90 1.72
C ILE A 72 -10.60 -8.97 1.31
N GLN A 73 -10.25 -10.27 1.40
CA GLN A 73 -11.14 -11.38 1.06
C GLN A 73 -12.39 -11.48 1.94
N GLN A 74 -12.34 -10.98 3.18
CA GLN A 74 -13.52 -10.91 4.05
C GLN A 74 -14.48 -9.80 3.62
N TYR A 75 -13.98 -8.81 2.91
CA TYR A 75 -14.76 -7.65 2.47
C TYR A 75 -15.34 -7.82 1.06
N THR A 76 -14.58 -8.39 0.13
CA THR A 76 -14.97 -8.48 -1.28
C THR A 76 -14.52 -9.79 -1.93
N ASN A 77 -15.22 -10.19 -3.00
CA ASN A 77 -14.83 -11.29 -3.88
C ASN A 77 -14.06 -10.80 -5.12
N ALA A 78 -13.60 -9.57 -5.14
CA ALA A 78 -12.81 -9.02 -6.25
C ALA A 78 -11.53 -9.83 -6.47
N PRO A 79 -11.05 -9.98 -7.72
CA PRO A 79 -9.80 -10.67 -8.01
C PRO A 79 -8.61 -10.01 -7.31
N ILE A 80 -7.78 -10.80 -6.63
CA ILE A 80 -6.59 -10.33 -5.94
C ILE A 80 -5.34 -10.88 -6.61
N ILE A 81 -4.39 -9.99 -6.90
CA ILE A 81 -3.01 -10.32 -7.24
C ILE A 81 -2.17 -9.92 -6.02
N ALA A 82 -1.48 -10.89 -5.43
CA ALA A 82 -0.59 -10.64 -4.30
C ALA A 82 0.85 -11.02 -4.67
N SER A 83 1.80 -10.20 -4.27
CA SER A 83 3.21 -10.50 -4.47
C SER A 83 4.06 -10.09 -3.28
N ASP A 84 5.25 -10.65 -3.17
CA ASP A 84 6.27 -10.22 -2.21
C ASP A 84 7.66 -10.54 -2.78
N ILE A 85 8.66 -9.77 -2.40
CA ILE A 85 10.05 -10.06 -2.73
C ILE A 85 10.54 -11.33 -2.01
N LYS A 86 9.94 -11.64 -0.86
CA LYS A 86 10.30 -12.76 -0.01
C LYS A 86 9.13 -13.72 0.19
N ASP A 87 9.36 -15.01 -0.01
CA ASP A 87 8.41 -16.05 0.39
C ASP A 87 8.39 -16.18 1.92
N ARG A 88 7.26 -15.83 2.53
CA ARG A 88 7.02 -15.94 3.98
C ARG A 88 6.05 -17.07 4.34
N GLY A 89 5.82 -17.99 3.42
CA GLY A 89 5.01 -19.19 3.64
C GLY A 89 3.49 -18.99 3.50
N PHE A 90 3.02 -17.80 3.12
CA PHE A 90 1.61 -17.62 2.80
C PHE A 90 1.25 -18.37 1.52
N ARG A 91 0.10 -19.05 1.51
CA ARG A 91 -0.45 -19.78 0.36
C ARG A 91 -1.94 -19.58 0.32
N ASP A 92 -2.47 -19.34 -0.87
CA ASP A 92 -3.90 -19.21 -1.13
C ASP A 92 -4.17 -19.50 -2.62
N ASP A 93 -4.95 -20.52 -2.90
CA ASP A 93 -5.25 -20.97 -4.25
C ASP A 93 -6.38 -20.14 -4.93
N ASN A 94 -7.02 -19.25 -4.19
CA ASN A 94 -8.11 -18.39 -4.70
C ASN A 94 -7.61 -17.07 -5.29
N ILE A 95 -6.30 -16.82 -5.25
CA ILE A 95 -5.70 -15.57 -5.74
C ILE A 95 -4.52 -15.86 -6.67
N THR A 96 -4.09 -14.85 -7.43
CA THR A 96 -2.80 -14.89 -8.09
C THR A 96 -1.71 -14.51 -7.10
N LEU A 97 -0.80 -15.43 -6.79
CA LEU A 97 0.27 -15.23 -5.80
C LEU A 97 1.65 -15.45 -6.43
N ALA A 98 2.54 -14.46 -6.27
CA ALA A 98 3.89 -14.51 -6.83
C ALA A 98 4.95 -14.05 -5.82
N TYR A 99 6.00 -14.84 -5.63
CA TYR A 99 7.16 -14.51 -4.79
C TYR A 99 8.40 -14.22 -5.62
N GLY A 100 9.42 -13.61 -4.99
CA GLY A 100 10.63 -13.16 -5.67
C GLY A 100 10.42 -11.94 -6.55
N GLN A 101 9.29 -11.23 -6.37
CA GLN A 101 8.91 -10.06 -7.16
C GLN A 101 9.30 -8.79 -6.42
N ASP A 102 10.28 -8.06 -6.94
CA ASP A 102 10.59 -6.72 -6.45
C ASP A 102 9.62 -5.71 -7.05
N TYR A 103 8.71 -5.19 -6.22
CA TYR A 103 7.72 -4.20 -6.65
C TYR A 103 8.33 -2.96 -7.28
N LEU A 104 9.55 -2.60 -6.89
CA LEU A 104 10.24 -1.41 -7.39
C LEU A 104 11.11 -1.67 -8.63
N SER A 105 11.20 -2.94 -9.09
CA SER A 105 11.93 -3.30 -10.30
C SER A 105 11.17 -2.91 -11.56
N ASP A 106 11.90 -2.52 -12.60
CA ASP A 106 11.33 -2.30 -13.94
C ASP A 106 10.78 -3.60 -14.54
N ASP A 107 11.26 -4.77 -14.08
CA ASP A 107 10.82 -6.09 -14.53
C ASP A 107 9.61 -6.62 -13.74
N TYR A 108 9.00 -5.82 -12.84
CA TYR A 108 7.84 -6.24 -12.09
C TYR A 108 6.65 -6.52 -13.03
N PRO A 109 6.02 -7.72 -12.96
CA PRO A 109 5.12 -8.17 -14.03
C PRO A 109 3.69 -7.60 -13.97
N PHE A 110 3.28 -6.99 -12.84
CA PHE A 110 1.90 -6.53 -12.64
C PHE A 110 1.82 -5.01 -12.72
N PHE A 111 1.55 -4.48 -13.91
CA PHE A 111 1.59 -3.03 -14.19
C PHE A 111 0.23 -2.34 -14.18
N ILE A 112 -0.87 -3.09 -14.07
CA ILE A 112 -2.23 -2.54 -14.09
C ILE A 112 -3.05 -3.23 -13.02
N ALA A 113 -3.65 -2.42 -12.13
CA ALA A 113 -4.66 -2.84 -11.18
C ALA A 113 -5.69 -1.72 -11.04
N ASP A 114 -6.91 -2.04 -10.67
CA ASP A 114 -7.91 -1.02 -10.32
C ASP A 114 -7.56 -0.39 -8.98
N TYR A 115 -7.20 -1.20 -8.02
CA TYR A 115 -6.79 -0.76 -6.68
C TYR A 115 -5.43 -1.34 -6.29
N VAL A 116 -4.63 -0.54 -5.59
CA VAL A 116 -3.46 -1.04 -4.84
C VAL A 116 -3.76 -0.89 -3.36
N ILE A 117 -3.74 -2.00 -2.61
CA ILE A 117 -3.95 -2.02 -1.16
C ILE A 117 -2.71 -2.60 -0.51
N MET A 118 -2.03 -1.85 0.38
CA MET A 118 -0.70 -2.24 0.84
C MET A 118 -0.33 -1.75 2.25
N ASN A 119 0.60 -2.47 2.88
CA ASN A 119 1.40 -2.00 4.01
C ASN A 119 2.89 -2.08 3.62
N PRO A 120 3.45 -1.07 2.97
CA PRO A 120 4.80 -1.14 2.44
C PRO A 120 5.86 -1.08 3.55
N PRO A 121 7.08 -1.59 3.29
CA PRO A 121 8.20 -1.39 4.19
C PRO A 121 8.43 0.09 4.47
N PHE A 122 8.52 0.50 5.76
CA PHE A 122 8.53 1.92 6.15
C PHE A 122 9.65 2.73 5.51
N LYS A 123 10.80 2.11 5.24
CA LYS A 123 11.94 2.76 4.57
C LYS A 123 11.71 2.98 3.08
N LEU A 124 10.78 2.26 2.49
CA LEU A 124 10.47 2.29 1.05
C LEU A 124 9.08 2.87 0.76
N ILE A 125 8.44 3.46 1.76
CA ILE A 125 7.07 3.94 1.65
C ILE A 125 6.89 4.96 0.50
N GLU A 126 7.84 5.88 0.30
CA GLU A 126 7.78 6.89 -0.76
C GLU A 126 7.78 6.26 -2.17
N PRO A 127 8.78 5.43 -2.56
CA PRO A 127 8.76 4.80 -3.88
C PRO A 127 7.60 3.83 -4.08
N PHE A 128 7.13 3.14 -3.04
CA PHE A 128 5.94 2.30 -3.12
C PHE A 128 4.69 3.12 -3.45
N VAL A 129 4.49 4.25 -2.77
CA VAL A 129 3.34 5.14 -3.05
C VAL A 129 3.42 5.70 -4.46
N ILE A 130 4.58 6.21 -4.88
CA ILE A 130 4.77 6.78 -6.22
C ILE A 130 4.40 5.73 -7.29
N ARG A 131 4.94 4.52 -7.16
CA ARG A 131 4.64 3.44 -8.12
C ARG A 131 3.18 3.00 -8.07
N SER A 132 2.59 2.93 -6.88
CA SER A 132 1.18 2.57 -6.74
C SER A 132 0.26 3.59 -7.41
N LEU A 133 0.59 4.87 -7.30
CA LEU A 133 -0.13 5.94 -8.00
C LEU A 133 0.01 5.86 -9.53
N GLU A 134 1.10 5.28 -10.05
CA GLU A 134 1.26 5.01 -11.49
C GLU A 134 0.43 3.81 -11.95
N ILE A 135 0.38 2.73 -11.15
CA ILE A 135 -0.25 1.45 -11.50
C ILE A 135 -1.77 1.48 -11.31
N ALA A 136 -2.25 1.99 -10.17
CA ALA A 136 -3.66 1.98 -9.82
C ALA A 136 -4.49 2.85 -10.78
N GLN A 137 -5.63 2.31 -11.23
CA GLN A 137 -6.55 3.05 -12.08
C GLN A 137 -7.61 3.82 -11.26
N LYS A 138 -8.09 3.25 -10.14
CA LYS A 138 -9.20 3.79 -9.34
C LYS A 138 -8.77 4.28 -7.95
N GLY A 139 -7.86 3.56 -7.27
CA GLY A 139 -7.46 3.99 -5.95
C GLY A 139 -6.23 3.30 -5.37
N VAL A 140 -5.60 3.98 -4.41
CA VAL A 140 -4.51 3.43 -3.60
C VAL A 140 -4.90 3.53 -2.14
N LEU A 141 -4.91 2.43 -1.41
CA LEU A 141 -5.13 2.38 0.03
C LEU A 141 -3.87 1.85 0.72
N MET A 142 -3.29 2.67 1.58
CA MET A 142 -2.05 2.35 2.26
C MET A 142 -2.21 2.42 3.77
N PHE A 143 -1.80 1.37 4.46
CA PHE A 143 -1.54 1.42 5.89
C PHE A 143 -0.12 1.92 6.15
N GLY A 144 0.04 2.87 7.09
CA GLY A 144 1.37 3.42 7.37
C GLY A 144 1.43 4.21 8.67
N ARG A 145 2.65 4.55 9.08
CA ARG A 145 2.86 5.42 10.25
C ARG A 145 2.31 6.82 9.99
N LEU A 146 1.76 7.46 11.03
CA LEU A 146 1.24 8.84 10.94
C LEU A 146 2.32 9.84 10.48
N GLN A 147 3.60 9.56 10.78
CA GLN A 147 4.74 10.33 10.30
C GLN A 147 4.88 10.39 8.77
N PHE A 148 4.09 9.61 8.01
CA PHE A 148 4.08 9.74 6.55
C PHE A 148 3.64 11.15 6.10
N LEU A 149 2.81 11.84 6.86
CA LEU A 149 2.38 13.21 6.56
C LEU A 149 3.48 14.27 6.76
N GLU A 150 4.62 13.88 7.35
CA GLU A 150 5.75 14.76 7.65
C GLU A 150 6.93 14.48 6.71
N GLY A 151 7.69 15.51 6.38
CA GLY A 151 8.96 15.40 5.68
C GLY A 151 9.02 16.18 4.36
N GLN A 152 10.10 16.99 4.21
CA GLN A 152 10.28 17.85 3.05
C GLN A 152 10.33 17.08 1.72
N ASN A 153 10.97 15.90 1.70
CA ASN A 153 11.07 15.08 0.51
C ASN A 153 9.72 14.50 0.12
N ARG A 154 8.96 13.97 1.09
CA ARG A 154 7.59 13.46 0.84
C ARG A 154 6.67 14.55 0.33
N TYR A 155 6.76 15.73 0.93
CA TYR A 155 5.98 16.87 0.43
C TYR A 155 6.29 17.17 -1.03
N LYS A 156 7.58 17.28 -1.40
CA LYS A 156 8.02 17.59 -2.76
C LYS A 156 7.70 16.50 -3.77
N ASN A 157 7.85 15.24 -3.35
CA ASN A 157 7.76 14.09 -4.27
C ASN A 157 6.34 13.54 -4.41
N ILE A 158 5.49 13.73 -3.39
CA ILE A 158 4.15 13.14 -3.36
C ILE A 158 3.10 14.18 -2.97
N LEU A 159 3.16 14.69 -1.72
CA LEU A 159 2.01 15.34 -1.10
C LEU A 159 1.62 16.68 -1.73
N LYS A 160 2.59 17.38 -2.34
CA LYS A 160 2.34 18.65 -3.03
C LYS A 160 1.43 18.49 -4.24
N ASP A 161 1.66 17.45 -5.04
CA ASP A 161 0.99 17.26 -6.32
C ASP A 161 -0.07 16.15 -6.25
N ASN A 162 0.12 15.18 -5.36
CA ASN A 162 -0.77 14.04 -5.13
C ASN A 162 -0.98 13.83 -3.62
N PRO A 163 -1.69 14.74 -2.92
CA PRO A 163 -2.08 14.50 -1.54
C PRO A 163 -3.09 13.34 -1.48
N PRO A 164 -3.14 12.56 -0.38
CA PRO A 164 -4.22 11.59 -0.21
C PRO A 164 -5.57 12.30 -0.15
N SER A 165 -6.60 11.70 -0.72
CA SER A 165 -7.96 12.22 -0.66
C SER A 165 -8.53 12.14 0.76
N ASP A 166 -8.19 11.06 1.46
CA ASP A 166 -8.67 10.79 2.81
C ASP A 166 -7.57 10.19 3.68
N VAL A 167 -7.56 10.55 4.96
CA VAL A 167 -6.65 10.00 5.97
C VAL A 167 -7.46 9.59 7.19
N TRP A 168 -7.45 8.31 7.58
CA TRP A 168 -8.08 7.80 8.79
C TRP A 168 -7.01 7.59 9.86
N VAL A 169 -7.00 8.43 10.87
CA VAL A 169 -6.05 8.36 11.99
C VAL A 169 -6.65 7.51 13.10
N TYR A 170 -5.92 6.48 13.52
CA TYR A 170 -6.32 5.71 14.68
C TYR A 170 -6.23 6.55 15.96
N ILE A 171 -7.32 6.57 16.73
CA ILE A 171 -7.39 7.26 18.03
C ILE A 171 -6.82 6.41 19.17
N ASP A 172 -6.61 5.14 18.94
CA ASP A 172 -5.97 4.18 19.82
C ASP A 172 -4.76 3.50 19.15
N ARG A 173 -4.07 2.62 19.85
CA ARG A 173 -2.87 1.98 19.33
C ARG A 173 -3.19 0.65 18.65
N VAL A 174 -2.95 0.60 17.35
CA VAL A 174 -3.01 -0.65 16.57
C VAL A 174 -1.78 -1.49 16.86
N ALA A 175 -2.00 -2.76 17.15
CA ALA A 175 -0.96 -3.73 17.43
C ALA A 175 -0.40 -4.32 16.13
N CYS A 176 0.70 -3.78 15.62
CA CYS A 176 1.41 -4.39 14.50
C CYS A 176 2.47 -5.38 15.02
N PHE A 177 2.53 -6.56 14.41
CA PHE A 177 3.42 -7.63 14.86
C PHE A 177 4.67 -7.70 13.98
N LYS A 178 5.83 -7.49 14.61
CA LYS A 178 7.11 -7.63 13.92
C LYS A 178 7.29 -9.05 13.40
N ASN A 179 7.63 -9.18 12.14
CA ASN A 179 7.75 -10.46 11.43
C ASN A 179 6.49 -11.33 11.46
N GLY A 180 5.31 -10.72 11.65
CA GLY A 180 4.04 -11.45 11.77
C GLY A 180 3.92 -12.32 13.02
N ASN A 181 4.83 -12.18 13.98
CA ASN A 181 4.87 -13.01 15.18
C ASN A 181 3.92 -12.47 16.27
N THR A 182 2.75 -13.06 16.37
CA THR A 182 1.71 -12.74 17.39
C THR A 182 2.08 -13.14 18.82
N SER A 183 3.12 -13.96 19.00
CA SER A 183 3.62 -14.38 20.33
C SER A 183 4.48 -13.31 21.00
N ILE A 184 4.91 -12.28 20.26
CA ILE A 184 5.69 -11.16 20.79
C ILE A 184 4.74 -10.02 21.10
N LYS A 185 4.97 -9.32 22.23
CA LYS A 185 4.20 -8.11 22.56
C LYS A 185 4.29 -7.12 21.40
N PRO A 186 3.15 -6.66 20.85
CA PRO A 186 3.15 -5.74 19.71
C PRO A 186 3.84 -4.43 20.07
N ASP A 187 4.52 -3.85 19.10
CA ASP A 187 5.05 -2.50 19.24
C ASP A 187 3.88 -1.51 19.17
N SER A 188 3.46 -1.02 20.34
CA SER A 188 2.33 -0.09 20.47
C SER A 188 2.77 1.38 20.52
N VAL A 189 4.04 1.68 20.29
CA VAL A 189 4.58 3.04 20.42
C VAL A 189 4.21 3.92 19.23
N GLN A 190 4.08 3.33 18.05
CA GLN A 190 3.84 4.09 16.82
C GLN A 190 2.35 4.43 16.63
N ALA A 191 2.09 5.66 16.16
CA ALA A 191 0.79 6.04 15.64
C ALA A 191 0.66 5.62 14.18
N TYR A 192 -0.48 5.05 13.82
CA TYR A 192 -0.77 4.59 12.47
C TYR A 192 -1.98 5.30 11.89
N ALA A 193 -2.06 5.30 10.57
CA ALA A 193 -3.19 5.78 9.81
C ALA A 193 -3.35 4.98 8.51
N TRP A 194 -4.54 5.04 7.94
CA TRP A 194 -4.80 4.65 6.57
C TRP A 194 -4.82 5.88 5.70
N TYR A 195 -4.27 5.76 4.50
CA TYR A 195 -4.18 6.82 3.49
C TYR A 195 -4.86 6.32 2.23
N TYR A 196 -5.81 7.08 1.73
CA TYR A 196 -6.51 6.74 0.50
C TYR A 196 -6.30 7.82 -0.56
N TRP A 197 -5.89 7.43 -1.72
CA TRP A 197 -5.86 8.25 -2.93
C TRP A 197 -6.98 7.78 -3.84
N ASP A 198 -8.05 8.56 -3.92
CA ASP A 198 -9.11 8.36 -4.89
C ASP A 198 -8.67 8.93 -6.25
N LYS A 199 -8.46 8.06 -7.21
CA LYS A 199 -8.04 8.44 -8.57
C LYS A 199 -9.22 8.68 -9.50
N THR A 200 -10.43 8.44 -9.05
CA THR A 200 -11.67 8.70 -9.82
C THR A 200 -12.11 10.16 -9.70
N THR A 201 -11.57 10.88 -8.73
CA THR A 201 -11.84 12.31 -8.50
C THR A 201 -10.63 13.17 -8.78
N SER A 202 -10.83 14.45 -9.08
CA SER A 202 -9.77 15.43 -9.31
C SER A 202 -9.48 16.33 -8.11
N THR A 203 -10.06 16.02 -6.95
CA THR A 203 -9.82 16.82 -5.73
C THR A 203 -8.38 16.71 -5.26
N LYS A 204 -7.83 17.85 -4.81
CA LYS A 204 -6.53 17.90 -4.11
C LYS A 204 -6.70 18.21 -2.63
N GLU A 205 -7.92 18.15 -2.13
CA GLU A 205 -8.22 18.32 -0.71
C GLU A 205 -8.08 16.99 0.01
N THR A 206 -7.48 17.01 1.19
CA THR A 206 -7.38 15.86 2.07
C THR A 206 -8.41 15.97 3.18
N LYS A 207 -9.27 14.97 3.31
CA LYS A 207 -10.20 14.85 4.45
C LYS A 207 -9.54 14.04 5.56
N LEU A 208 -9.62 14.54 6.78
CA LEU A 208 -9.12 13.85 7.96
C LEU A 208 -10.28 13.19 8.71
N HIS A 209 -10.13 11.91 9.03
CA HIS A 209 -11.09 11.10 9.76
C HIS A 209 -10.44 10.47 10.98
N TRP A 210 -11.27 10.05 11.95
CA TRP A 210 -10.84 9.34 13.13
C TRP A 210 -11.37 7.91 13.08
N LEU A 211 -10.53 6.93 13.44
CA LEU A 211 -10.84 5.51 13.37
C LEU A 211 -10.53 4.84 14.71
N TRP A 212 -11.49 4.05 15.22
CA TRP A 212 -11.24 3.13 16.32
C TRP A 212 -10.67 1.82 15.80
N SER A 213 -9.72 1.22 16.51
CA SER A 213 -9.34 -0.16 16.19
C SER A 213 -10.47 -1.12 16.56
N LYS A 214 -10.50 -2.28 15.92
CA LYS A 214 -11.51 -3.33 16.20
C LYS A 214 -11.52 -3.82 17.65
N LYS A 215 -10.47 -3.60 18.41
CA LYS A 215 -10.42 -3.95 19.85
C LYS A 215 -11.44 -3.19 20.70
N HIS A 216 -11.94 -2.07 20.23
CA HIS A 216 -12.79 -1.16 20.97
C HIS A 216 -14.17 -0.98 20.31
N GLN A 217 -14.48 -1.77 19.31
CA GLN A 217 -15.80 -1.95 18.70
C GLN A 217 -16.39 -3.29 19.18
#